data_64cd5a2234f54b91d874ddefcd78e374
#
_entry.id   64cd5a2234f54b91d874ddefcd78e374
#
_cell.length_a   1.000
_cell.length_b   1.000
_cell.length_c   1.000
_cell.angle_alpha   90.00
_cell.angle_beta   90.00
_cell.angle_gamma   90.00
#
_symmetry.space_group_name_H-M   'P 1'
#
loop_
_entity.id
_entity.type
_entity.pdbx_description
1 polymer ?
#
loop_
_entity_poly.entity_id
_entity_poly.type
_entity_poly.pdbx_seq_one_letter_code
_entity_poly.pdbx_strand_id
1 'polypeptide(L)'
;MLNRRILILALILLPSSFAPKKEKKEEPLLHSVGFSLRQFSVPEDYNWRGSDDHTLSGIVWYPAETGADAKDQYIGPPDAPLFYAGRAAKDATLAPAFGKFPLIALSHGTGGSALQMAWLGTYLAARGYIVAAVNHPGNNAVSGYTTQGFIEGWERARDISTVINDMLGDLRFGAKIDPDRVGAAGFSYGGYTMMELAGARTDLNRILAWCNGQKGACDPPEMPGLMEKFKAIQQQPDVQQALQRSGDSYADPRIRAVLAIAPAVAHAFAPESLHKITIPVEIVVGAADPIAPSAENAQFFAANIESAKLTILPGGIGHYTFLDVGTAAGKKQLPQFFVDNPGVDREMVHKQVAEMAATFFEKELTSTKKKR
;
A
#
# COMPACT_ATOMS: atom_id res chain seq x y z
N MET A 1 82.42 25.66 -37.82
CA MET A 1 81.52 26.07 -36.74
C MET A 1 80.22 25.36 -36.97
N LEU A 2 79.96 24.28 -36.20
CA LEU A 2 78.86 23.37 -36.45
C LEU A 2 77.84 23.52 -35.32
N ASN A 3 76.61 24.04 -35.63
CA ASN A 3 75.54 24.18 -34.67
C ASN A 3 74.79 22.85 -34.57
N ARG A 4 74.86 22.19 -33.42
CA ARG A 4 74.03 21.04 -33.08
C ARG A 4 72.74 21.52 -32.45
N ARG A 5 71.61 21.34 -33.15
CA ARG A 5 70.26 21.47 -32.56
C ARG A 5 69.89 20.16 -31.89
N ILE A 6 69.63 20.22 -30.57
CA ILE A 6 69.08 19.10 -29.77
C ILE A 6 67.56 19.14 -29.93
N LEU A 7 67.00 18.06 -30.47
CA LEU A 7 65.56 17.83 -30.54
C LEU A 7 65.11 17.17 -29.24
N ILE A 8 64.29 17.87 -28.43
CA ILE A 8 63.67 17.31 -27.25
C ILE A 8 62.32 16.74 -27.69
N LEU A 9 62.19 15.39 -27.66
CA LEU A 9 60.92 14.71 -27.87
C LEU A 9 60.15 14.73 -26.56
N ALA A 10 59.07 15.52 -26.48
CA ALA A 10 58.13 15.47 -25.36
C ALA A 10 57.17 14.34 -25.55
N LEU A 11 57.26 13.28 -24.69
CA LEU A 11 56.28 12.25 -24.59
C LEU A 11 55.06 12.76 -23.87
N ILE A 12 53.96 12.95 -24.60
CA ILE A 12 52.64 13.28 -24.02
C ILE A 12 52.00 11.97 -23.57
N LEU A 13 52.02 11.73 -22.26
CA LEU A 13 51.21 10.66 -21.62
C LEU A 13 49.75 11.14 -21.58
N LEU A 14 48.90 10.59 -22.42
CA LEU A 14 47.45 10.74 -22.30
C LEU A 14 46.93 9.87 -21.13
N PRO A 15 46.18 10.47 -20.19
CA PRO A 15 45.54 9.64 -19.14
C PRO A 15 44.43 8.83 -19.77
N SER A 16 44.55 7.50 -19.77
CA SER A 16 43.44 6.58 -20.08
C SER A 16 42.39 6.67 -18.97
N SER A 17 41.32 7.43 -19.20
CA SER A 17 40.16 7.44 -18.35
C SER A 17 39.40 6.10 -18.45
N PHE A 18 39.72 5.15 -17.57
CA PHE A 18 38.85 4.02 -17.31
C PHE A 18 37.62 4.56 -16.56
N ALA A 19 36.55 4.90 -17.27
CA ALA A 19 35.24 5.05 -16.70
C ALA A 19 34.78 3.66 -16.22
N PRO A 20 34.33 3.49 -14.98
CA PRO A 20 33.80 2.21 -14.53
C PRO A 20 32.60 1.88 -15.40
N LYS A 21 32.65 0.69 -16.05
CA LYS A 21 31.47 0.11 -16.69
C LYS A 21 30.36 0.02 -15.63
N LYS A 22 29.27 0.80 -15.81
CA LYS A 22 28.04 0.54 -15.03
C LYS A 22 27.67 -0.93 -15.30
N GLU A 23 27.74 -1.76 -14.26
CA GLU A 23 27.13 -3.09 -14.30
C GLU A 23 25.68 -2.90 -14.70
N LYS A 24 25.29 -3.49 -15.83
CA LYS A 24 23.87 -3.66 -16.15
C LYS A 24 23.29 -4.53 -15.05
N LYS A 25 22.47 -3.95 -14.16
CA LYS A 25 21.61 -4.76 -13.27
C LYS A 25 20.81 -5.66 -14.23
N GLU A 26 20.98 -6.97 -14.09
CA GLU A 26 20.11 -7.92 -14.77
C GLU A 26 18.67 -7.59 -14.41
N GLU A 27 17.80 -7.43 -15.41
CA GLU A 27 16.38 -7.26 -15.15
C GLU A 27 15.89 -8.52 -14.42
N PRO A 28 15.19 -8.38 -13.28
CA PRO A 28 14.70 -9.54 -12.54
C PRO A 28 13.78 -10.38 -13.44
N LEU A 29 13.98 -11.70 -13.45
CA LEU A 29 13.08 -12.63 -14.12
C LEU A 29 11.66 -12.42 -13.64
N LEU A 30 10.76 -12.03 -14.52
CA LEU A 30 9.37 -11.82 -14.18
C LEU A 30 8.62 -13.16 -14.19
N HIS A 31 7.88 -13.43 -13.12
CA HIS A 31 6.95 -14.56 -13.05
C HIS A 31 5.65 -14.24 -13.78
N SER A 32 4.94 -15.28 -14.27
CA SER A 32 3.51 -15.18 -14.51
C SER A 32 2.82 -14.85 -13.19
N VAL A 33 1.71 -14.12 -13.21
CA VAL A 33 0.97 -13.77 -11.99
C VAL A 33 -0.23 -14.68 -11.84
N GLY A 34 -0.33 -15.33 -10.70
CA GLY A 34 -1.52 -16.03 -10.24
C GLY A 34 -2.33 -15.17 -9.26
N PHE A 35 -3.63 -15.43 -9.15
CA PHE A 35 -4.45 -14.87 -8.09
C PHE A 35 -5.45 -15.88 -7.55
N SER A 36 -5.84 -15.71 -6.29
CA SER A 36 -6.94 -16.45 -5.66
C SER A 36 -7.78 -15.48 -4.83
N LEU A 37 -9.10 -15.60 -4.94
CA LEU A 37 -10.02 -14.96 -4.00
C LEU A 37 -9.98 -15.70 -2.68
N ARG A 38 -10.05 -14.97 -1.55
CA ARG A 38 -9.85 -15.53 -0.22
C ARG A 38 -10.94 -15.09 0.73
N GLN A 39 -11.22 -15.99 1.68
CA GLN A 39 -11.86 -15.68 2.95
C GLN A 39 -10.82 -16.01 4.02
N PHE A 40 -10.41 -15.03 4.78
CA PHE A 40 -9.39 -15.19 5.81
C PHE A 40 -10.02 -15.63 7.12
N SER A 41 -9.36 -16.56 7.82
CA SER A 41 -9.79 -17.04 9.13
C SER A 41 -9.61 -15.92 10.17
N VAL A 42 -10.63 -15.69 10.98
CA VAL A 42 -10.63 -14.65 12.01
C VAL A 42 -10.76 -15.27 13.40
N PRO A 43 -10.29 -14.61 14.48
CA PRO A 43 -10.53 -15.03 15.85
C PRO A 43 -12.04 -14.90 16.22
N GLU A 44 -12.47 -15.60 17.26
CA GLU A 44 -13.89 -15.60 17.72
C GLU A 44 -14.36 -14.21 18.16
N ASP A 45 -13.47 -13.39 18.75
CA ASP A 45 -13.74 -12.04 19.23
C ASP A 45 -13.52 -10.95 18.17
N TYR A 46 -13.57 -11.32 16.88
CA TYR A 46 -13.32 -10.41 15.80
C TYR A 46 -14.37 -9.30 15.69
N ASN A 47 -13.91 -8.05 15.61
CA ASN A 47 -14.80 -6.89 15.50
C ASN A 47 -15.26 -6.67 14.05
N TRP A 48 -16.52 -6.98 13.77
CA TRP A 48 -17.13 -6.79 12.45
C TRP A 48 -17.60 -5.36 12.18
N ARG A 49 -17.49 -4.47 13.16
CA ARG A 49 -17.82 -3.04 13.03
C ARG A 49 -19.24 -2.81 12.50
N GLY A 50 -20.20 -3.59 13.01
CA GLY A 50 -21.61 -3.52 12.60
C GLY A 50 -21.89 -4.00 11.18
N SER A 51 -20.95 -4.68 10.52
CA SER A 51 -21.20 -5.32 9.22
C SER A 51 -22.04 -6.59 9.40
N ASP A 52 -23.08 -6.73 8.57
CA ASP A 52 -23.88 -7.98 8.51
C ASP A 52 -23.13 -9.11 7.80
N ASP A 53 -22.14 -8.78 6.96
CA ASP A 53 -21.25 -9.74 6.32
C ASP A 53 -20.10 -10.11 7.26
N HIS A 54 -20.22 -11.25 7.90
CA HIS A 54 -19.20 -11.79 8.80
C HIS A 54 -18.15 -12.59 8.02
N THR A 55 -17.63 -12.00 6.95
CA THR A 55 -16.58 -12.58 6.10
C THR A 55 -15.44 -11.62 5.88
N LEU A 56 -14.25 -11.93 6.40
CA LEU A 56 -13.05 -11.19 6.06
C LEU A 56 -12.54 -11.67 4.69
N SER A 57 -13.06 -11.05 3.64
CA SER A 57 -12.74 -11.40 2.25
C SER A 57 -11.57 -10.61 1.70
N GLY A 58 -10.95 -11.13 0.64
CA GLY A 58 -9.87 -10.46 -0.05
C GLY A 58 -9.35 -11.21 -1.26
N ILE A 59 -8.14 -10.85 -1.67
CA ILE A 59 -7.46 -11.45 -2.83
C ILE A 59 -5.98 -11.64 -2.51
N VAL A 60 -5.39 -12.71 -3.03
CA VAL A 60 -3.94 -12.96 -2.99
C VAL A 60 -3.42 -13.04 -4.40
N TRP A 61 -2.45 -12.19 -4.76
CA TRP A 61 -1.63 -12.32 -5.96
C TRP A 61 -0.31 -12.99 -5.60
N TYR A 62 0.20 -13.82 -6.49
CA TYR A 62 1.42 -14.59 -6.22
C TYR A 62 2.16 -14.94 -7.52
N PRO A 63 3.47 -15.23 -7.43
CA PRO A 63 4.23 -15.78 -8.54
C PRO A 63 3.62 -17.11 -9.00
N ALA A 64 3.22 -17.20 -10.27
CA ALA A 64 2.71 -18.43 -10.86
C ALA A 64 3.75 -19.09 -11.78
N GLU A 65 3.58 -20.39 -12.02
CA GLU A 65 4.41 -21.11 -12.96
C GLU A 65 4.40 -20.47 -14.36
N THR A 66 5.51 -20.61 -15.06
CA THR A 66 5.64 -20.13 -16.45
C THR A 66 4.59 -20.77 -17.35
N GLY A 67 3.90 -19.95 -18.13
CA GLY A 67 2.84 -20.42 -19.04
C GLY A 67 1.46 -20.51 -18.38
N ALA A 68 1.27 -20.05 -17.14
CA ALA A 68 -0.07 -19.92 -16.54
C ALA A 68 -0.99 -19.09 -17.47
N ASP A 69 -2.26 -19.52 -17.62
CA ASP A 69 -3.26 -18.87 -18.50
C ASP A 69 -3.75 -17.54 -17.87
N ALA A 70 -2.87 -16.55 -17.88
CA ALA A 70 -3.17 -15.21 -17.38
C ALA A 70 -4.08 -14.46 -18.35
N LYS A 71 -5.16 -13.89 -17.80
CA LYS A 71 -6.15 -13.08 -18.52
C LYS A 71 -6.25 -11.70 -17.90
N ASP A 72 -6.64 -10.74 -18.70
CA ASP A 72 -6.96 -9.40 -18.21
C ASP A 72 -8.17 -9.48 -17.30
N GLN A 73 -8.02 -8.88 -16.10
CA GLN A 73 -9.04 -8.84 -15.07
C GLN A 73 -9.75 -7.50 -15.13
N TYR A 74 -11.08 -7.53 -15.22
CA TYR A 74 -11.91 -6.34 -15.22
C TYR A 74 -12.93 -6.43 -14.09
N ILE A 75 -13.20 -5.32 -13.44
CA ILE A 75 -14.12 -5.23 -12.31
C ILE A 75 -15.28 -4.31 -12.67
N GLY A 76 -16.49 -4.75 -12.30
CA GLY A 76 -17.76 -4.11 -12.61
C GLY A 76 -18.68 -5.02 -13.39
N PRO A 77 -19.82 -4.52 -13.92
CA PRO A 77 -20.72 -5.30 -14.73
C PRO A 77 -20.01 -5.91 -15.94
N PRO A 78 -20.28 -7.17 -16.32
CA PRO A 78 -19.55 -7.86 -17.39
C PRO A 78 -19.57 -7.16 -18.76
N ASP A 79 -20.68 -6.50 -19.06
CA ASP A 79 -20.91 -5.74 -20.30
C ASP A 79 -20.46 -4.27 -20.23
N ALA A 80 -20.15 -3.76 -19.06
CA ALA A 80 -19.66 -2.41 -18.83
C ALA A 80 -18.67 -2.34 -17.64
N PRO A 81 -17.53 -3.05 -17.70
CA PRO A 81 -16.58 -3.06 -16.60
C PRO A 81 -16.03 -1.65 -16.32
N LEU A 82 -15.80 -1.35 -15.04
CA LEU A 82 -15.44 0.00 -14.59
C LEU A 82 -13.92 0.23 -14.58
N PHE A 83 -13.15 -0.77 -14.21
CA PHE A 83 -11.70 -0.64 -14.18
C PHE A 83 -10.96 -1.96 -14.49
N TYR A 84 -9.70 -1.81 -14.87
CA TYR A 84 -8.78 -2.89 -15.18
C TYR A 84 -7.93 -3.19 -13.94
N ALA A 85 -8.02 -4.43 -13.46
CA ALA A 85 -7.35 -4.93 -12.26
C ALA A 85 -6.11 -5.79 -12.56
N GLY A 86 -5.43 -5.52 -13.66
CA GLY A 86 -4.21 -6.20 -14.04
C GLY A 86 -4.45 -7.51 -14.81
N ARG A 87 -3.36 -8.21 -15.12
CA ARG A 87 -3.37 -9.49 -15.84
C ARG A 87 -2.89 -10.60 -14.93
N ALA A 88 -3.72 -11.63 -14.70
CA ALA A 88 -3.39 -12.74 -13.80
C ALA A 88 -4.18 -14.01 -14.13
N ALA A 89 -3.65 -15.17 -13.73
CA ALA A 89 -4.27 -16.49 -13.90
C ALA A 89 -4.96 -16.92 -12.59
N LYS A 90 -6.28 -17.18 -12.67
CA LYS A 90 -7.05 -17.59 -11.49
C LYS A 90 -6.58 -18.97 -11.01
N ASP A 91 -6.32 -19.06 -9.71
CA ASP A 91 -5.94 -20.29 -8.98
C ASP A 91 -4.77 -21.08 -9.61
N ALA A 92 -3.91 -20.39 -10.39
CA ALA A 92 -2.75 -20.99 -11.05
C ALA A 92 -1.78 -21.62 -10.04
N THR A 93 -1.01 -22.61 -10.45
CA THR A 93 0.03 -23.23 -9.63
C THR A 93 1.07 -22.19 -9.20
N LEU A 94 1.44 -22.18 -7.92
CA LEU A 94 2.51 -21.32 -7.39
C LEU A 94 3.85 -21.70 -8.05
N ALA A 95 4.61 -20.70 -8.48
CA ALA A 95 5.92 -20.91 -9.08
C ALA A 95 6.88 -21.64 -8.10
N PRO A 96 7.74 -22.53 -8.59
CA PRO A 96 8.84 -23.05 -7.79
C PRO A 96 9.80 -21.92 -7.42
N ALA A 97 10.30 -21.93 -6.18
CA ALA A 97 11.23 -20.92 -5.71
C ALA A 97 12.50 -21.56 -5.11
N PHE A 98 13.63 -20.91 -5.32
CA PHE A 98 14.86 -21.19 -4.57
C PHE A 98 14.77 -20.52 -3.18
N GLY A 99 13.92 -21.05 -2.31
CA GLY A 99 13.67 -20.48 -0.99
C GLY A 99 12.20 -20.10 -0.79
N LYS A 100 11.97 -19.12 0.08
CA LYS A 100 10.64 -18.66 0.43
C LYS A 100 10.40 -17.26 -0.14
N PHE A 101 9.14 -16.96 -0.46
CA PHE A 101 8.70 -15.64 -0.94
C PHE A 101 8.46 -14.67 0.24
N PRO A 102 8.78 -13.39 0.10
CA PRO A 102 8.29 -12.38 1.03
C PRO A 102 6.78 -12.19 0.87
N LEU A 103 6.13 -11.76 1.97
CA LEU A 103 4.71 -11.42 2.02
C LEU A 103 4.54 -9.90 2.09
N ILE A 104 3.66 -9.35 1.26
CA ILE A 104 3.19 -7.97 1.36
C ILE A 104 1.69 -7.98 1.64
N ALA A 105 1.27 -7.34 2.74
CA ALA A 105 -0.14 -7.12 3.04
C ALA A 105 -0.58 -5.74 2.51
N LEU A 106 -1.73 -5.67 1.80
CA LEU A 106 -2.26 -4.44 1.22
C LEU A 106 -3.54 -3.98 1.91
N SER A 107 -3.60 -2.68 2.23
CA SER A 107 -4.75 -1.99 2.82
C SER A 107 -5.27 -0.92 1.87
N HIS A 108 -6.54 -1.04 1.45
CA HIS A 108 -7.18 -0.08 0.54
C HIS A 108 -7.56 1.24 1.23
N GLY A 109 -7.90 2.26 0.47
CA GLY A 109 -8.42 3.55 0.94
C GLY A 109 -9.85 3.48 1.47
N THR A 110 -10.38 4.61 1.95
CA THR A 110 -11.77 4.74 2.41
C THR A 110 -12.74 4.22 1.36
N GLY A 111 -13.68 3.39 1.77
CA GLY A 111 -14.75 2.87 0.91
C GLY A 111 -14.30 2.02 -0.29
N GLY A 112 -13.01 1.69 -0.38
CA GLY A 112 -12.44 0.95 -1.50
C GLY A 112 -12.69 -0.56 -1.45
N SER A 113 -11.76 -1.33 -2.02
CA SER A 113 -11.77 -2.79 -1.95
C SER A 113 -10.36 -3.36 -2.06
N ALA A 114 -10.21 -4.64 -1.76
CA ALA A 114 -8.95 -5.37 -1.94
C ALA A 114 -8.36 -5.25 -3.36
N LEU A 115 -9.21 -5.02 -4.37
CA LEU A 115 -8.82 -4.85 -5.76
C LEU A 115 -8.39 -3.43 -6.14
N GLN A 116 -8.58 -2.43 -5.25
CA GLN A 116 -8.32 -1.03 -5.55
C GLN A 116 -6.88 -0.71 -5.95
N MET A 117 -5.93 -1.59 -5.59
CA MET A 117 -4.50 -1.46 -5.88
C MET A 117 -3.97 -2.71 -6.59
N ALA A 118 -4.78 -3.32 -7.46
CA ALA A 118 -4.39 -4.53 -8.18
C ALA A 118 -3.17 -4.33 -9.08
N TRP A 119 -2.95 -3.11 -9.61
CA TRP A 119 -1.75 -2.72 -10.34
C TRP A 119 -0.46 -2.94 -9.53
N LEU A 120 -0.46 -2.60 -8.23
CA LEU A 120 0.68 -2.83 -7.34
C LEU A 120 0.78 -4.31 -6.95
N GLY A 121 -0.35 -4.95 -6.64
CA GLY A 121 -0.40 -6.38 -6.28
C GLY A 121 0.15 -7.28 -7.38
N THR A 122 -0.28 -7.08 -8.61
CA THR A 122 0.21 -7.85 -9.78
C THR A 122 1.66 -7.54 -10.11
N TYR A 123 2.09 -6.28 -9.98
CA TYR A 123 3.47 -5.87 -10.24
C TYR A 123 4.46 -6.53 -9.28
N LEU A 124 4.15 -6.53 -7.97
CA LEU A 124 4.98 -7.16 -6.95
C LEU A 124 4.96 -8.69 -7.09
N ALA A 125 3.79 -9.29 -7.38
CA ALA A 125 3.69 -10.74 -7.59
C ALA A 125 4.56 -11.22 -8.76
N ALA A 126 4.59 -10.47 -9.86
CA ALA A 126 5.49 -10.76 -10.98
C ALA A 126 6.98 -10.74 -10.57
N ARG A 127 7.34 -10.07 -9.48
CA ARG A 127 8.70 -9.94 -8.94
C ARG A 127 9.01 -10.85 -7.77
N GLY A 128 8.16 -11.84 -7.52
CA GLY A 128 8.46 -12.86 -6.52
C GLY A 128 7.92 -12.54 -5.13
N TYR A 129 6.92 -11.69 -5.00
CA TYR A 129 6.21 -11.47 -3.75
C TYR A 129 4.87 -12.22 -3.71
N ILE A 130 4.48 -12.72 -2.56
CA ILE A 130 3.08 -13.06 -2.29
C ILE A 130 2.44 -11.80 -1.72
N VAL A 131 1.31 -11.37 -2.32
CA VAL A 131 0.65 -10.10 -1.96
C VAL A 131 -0.78 -10.40 -1.57
N ALA A 132 -1.16 -10.11 -0.33
CA ALA A 132 -2.50 -10.35 0.21
C ALA A 132 -3.20 -9.02 0.51
N ALA A 133 -4.35 -8.78 -0.11
CA ALA A 133 -5.19 -7.61 0.10
C ALA A 133 -6.53 -7.99 0.73
N VAL A 134 -7.05 -7.16 1.61
CA VAL A 134 -8.26 -7.40 2.40
C VAL A 134 -9.34 -6.38 2.11
N ASN A 135 -10.61 -6.77 2.22
CA ASN A 135 -11.76 -5.88 2.31
C ASN A 135 -12.04 -5.60 3.78
N HIS A 136 -11.81 -4.37 4.23
CA HIS A 136 -12.02 -4.01 5.64
C HIS A 136 -13.51 -3.95 5.98
N PRO A 137 -14.02 -4.75 6.93
CA PRO A 137 -15.44 -4.76 7.28
C PRO A 137 -16.00 -3.39 7.62
N GLY A 138 -17.21 -3.11 7.12
CA GLY A 138 -17.90 -1.84 7.32
C GLY A 138 -17.29 -0.62 6.61
N ASN A 139 -16.18 -0.79 5.86
CA ASN A 139 -15.55 0.28 5.10
C ASN A 139 -15.04 -0.20 3.73
N ASN A 140 -15.82 -1.01 3.04
CA ASN A 140 -15.45 -1.49 1.71
C ASN A 140 -16.66 -1.58 0.77
N ALA A 141 -16.41 -1.44 -0.53
CA ALA A 141 -17.43 -1.44 -1.58
C ALA A 141 -18.02 -2.85 -1.88
N VAL A 142 -17.46 -3.92 -1.31
CA VAL A 142 -17.90 -5.30 -1.58
C VAL A 142 -19.00 -5.72 -0.61
N SER A 143 -18.81 -5.53 0.71
CA SER A 143 -19.77 -5.90 1.75
C SER A 143 -20.51 -4.71 2.37
N GLY A 144 -20.20 -3.48 1.94
CA GLY A 144 -20.92 -2.27 2.32
C GLY A 144 -20.25 -1.44 3.40
N TYR A 145 -20.99 -0.41 3.83
CA TYR A 145 -20.53 0.65 4.71
C TYR A 145 -21.31 0.70 6.01
N THR A 146 -20.62 0.82 7.13
CA THR A 146 -21.21 1.07 8.43
C THR A 146 -20.58 2.29 9.08
N THR A 147 -21.29 2.95 9.99
CA THR A 147 -20.72 4.07 10.74
C THR A 147 -19.48 3.64 11.53
N GLN A 148 -19.54 2.48 12.17
CA GLN A 148 -18.40 1.92 12.93
C GLN A 148 -17.19 1.65 12.03
N GLY A 149 -17.37 1.09 10.82
CA GLY A 149 -16.29 0.84 9.87
C GLY A 149 -15.55 2.11 9.42
N PHE A 150 -16.22 3.26 9.45
CA PHE A 150 -15.58 4.56 9.15
C PHE A 150 -14.90 5.18 10.37
N ILE A 151 -15.43 4.99 11.57
CA ILE A 151 -14.90 5.58 12.81
C ILE A 151 -13.76 4.75 13.41
N GLU A 152 -13.89 3.42 13.42
CA GLU A 152 -12.97 2.50 14.10
C GLU A 152 -11.76 2.15 13.22
N GLY A 153 -11.06 3.16 12.71
CA GLY A 153 -9.94 3.00 11.77
C GLY A 153 -8.77 2.15 12.28
N TRP A 154 -8.53 2.17 13.60
CA TRP A 154 -7.49 1.37 14.25
C TRP A 154 -7.72 -0.14 14.10
N GLU A 155 -8.95 -0.61 13.99
CA GLU A 155 -9.27 -2.01 13.75
C GLU A 155 -8.77 -2.53 12.38
N ARG A 156 -8.50 -1.63 11.42
CA ARG A 156 -7.94 -2.01 10.11
C ARG A 156 -6.54 -2.62 10.23
N ALA A 157 -5.76 -2.20 11.22
CA ALA A 157 -4.46 -2.81 11.50
C ALA A 157 -4.62 -4.25 12.02
N ARG A 158 -5.67 -4.54 12.82
CA ARG A 158 -6.01 -5.90 13.23
C ARG A 158 -6.42 -6.78 12.05
N ASP A 159 -7.15 -6.23 11.08
CA ASP A 159 -7.50 -6.96 9.86
C ASP A 159 -6.24 -7.42 9.11
N ILE A 160 -5.26 -6.52 8.94
CA ILE A 160 -3.98 -6.84 8.29
C ILE A 160 -3.21 -7.90 9.10
N SER A 161 -3.12 -7.77 10.42
CA SER A 161 -2.47 -8.78 11.27
C SER A 161 -3.16 -10.14 11.17
N THR A 162 -4.50 -10.15 11.06
CA THR A 162 -5.30 -11.36 10.85
C THR A 162 -5.00 -12.00 9.49
N VAL A 163 -4.92 -11.20 8.42
CA VAL A 163 -4.49 -11.67 7.09
C VAL A 163 -3.10 -12.29 7.14
N ILE A 164 -2.14 -11.65 7.82
CA ILE A 164 -0.78 -12.21 7.97
C ILE A 164 -0.82 -13.54 8.73
N ASN A 165 -1.63 -13.67 9.79
CA ASN A 165 -1.79 -14.92 10.53
C ASN A 165 -2.31 -16.05 9.62
N ASP A 166 -3.40 -15.78 8.89
CA ASP A 166 -4.01 -16.75 7.99
C ASP A 166 -3.03 -17.16 6.87
N MET A 167 -2.36 -16.20 6.24
CA MET A 167 -1.40 -16.47 5.17
C MET A 167 -0.20 -17.32 5.63
N LEU A 168 0.31 -17.09 6.83
CA LEU A 168 1.42 -17.88 7.38
C LEU A 168 0.98 -19.30 7.78
N GLY A 169 -0.29 -19.49 8.15
CA GLY A 169 -0.89 -20.77 8.45
C GLY A 169 -1.50 -21.50 7.25
N ASP A 170 -1.58 -20.87 6.09
CA ASP A 170 -2.26 -21.38 4.91
C ASP A 170 -1.59 -22.64 4.34
N LEU A 171 -2.39 -23.66 4.00
CA LEU A 171 -1.89 -24.94 3.50
C LEU A 171 -1.15 -24.82 2.16
N ARG A 172 -1.52 -23.83 1.32
CA ARG A 172 -0.92 -23.62 0.01
C ARG A 172 0.28 -22.69 0.06
N PHE A 173 0.18 -21.60 0.82
CA PHE A 173 1.14 -20.52 0.81
C PHE A 173 2.08 -20.51 2.02
N GLY A 174 1.61 -20.94 3.21
CA GLY A 174 2.33 -20.73 4.46
C GLY A 174 3.75 -21.32 4.47
N ALA A 175 3.92 -22.56 4.00
CA ALA A 175 5.24 -23.17 3.89
C ALA A 175 6.18 -22.46 2.89
N LYS A 176 5.63 -21.65 1.99
CA LYS A 176 6.34 -20.91 0.94
C LYS A 176 6.60 -19.45 1.29
N ILE A 177 5.98 -18.91 2.35
CA ILE A 177 6.20 -17.55 2.83
C ILE A 177 7.37 -17.53 3.82
N ASP A 178 8.25 -16.53 3.68
CA ASP A 178 9.28 -16.25 4.67
C ASP A 178 8.71 -15.34 5.77
N PRO A 179 8.51 -15.85 7.00
CA PRO A 179 7.91 -15.08 8.08
C PRO A 179 8.79 -13.91 8.57
N ASP A 180 10.08 -13.92 8.25
CA ASP A 180 11.01 -12.84 8.57
C ASP A 180 11.03 -11.72 7.50
N ARG A 181 10.33 -11.90 6.38
CA ARG A 181 10.24 -10.97 5.26
C ARG A 181 8.80 -10.55 4.98
N VAL A 182 8.17 -9.90 5.96
CA VAL A 182 6.81 -9.38 5.85
C VAL A 182 6.86 -7.86 5.75
N GLY A 183 6.23 -7.30 4.73
CA GLY A 183 6.01 -5.87 4.56
C GLY A 183 4.52 -5.57 4.43
N ALA A 184 4.17 -4.29 4.47
CA ALA A 184 2.81 -3.86 4.20
C ALA A 184 2.78 -2.58 3.35
N ALA A 185 1.72 -2.41 2.56
CA ALA A 185 1.48 -1.18 1.81
C ALA A 185 0.02 -0.76 1.91
N GLY A 186 -0.23 0.55 1.85
CA GLY A 186 -1.59 1.06 1.94
C GLY A 186 -1.78 2.38 1.24
N PHE A 187 -2.97 2.57 0.70
CA PHE A 187 -3.38 3.79 0.01
C PHE A 187 -4.36 4.60 0.85
N SER A 188 -4.18 5.92 0.92
CA SER A 188 -5.11 6.84 1.57
C SER A 188 -5.35 6.45 3.05
N TYR A 189 -6.56 6.05 3.43
CA TYR A 189 -6.85 5.50 4.76
C TYR A 189 -6.08 4.20 5.04
N GLY A 190 -5.70 3.44 4.01
CA GLY A 190 -4.72 2.36 4.14
C GLY A 190 -3.34 2.85 4.53
N GLY A 191 -2.94 4.06 4.15
CA GLY A 191 -1.71 4.71 4.63
C GLY A 191 -1.75 5.03 6.12
N TYR A 192 -2.89 5.47 6.66
CA TYR A 192 -3.13 5.54 8.11
C TYR A 192 -2.92 4.17 8.77
N THR A 193 -3.50 3.10 8.18
CA THR A 193 -3.33 1.72 8.67
C THR A 193 -1.84 1.32 8.73
N MET A 194 -1.02 1.77 7.79
CA MET A 194 0.43 1.52 7.81
C MET A 194 1.12 2.14 9.02
N MET A 195 0.70 3.34 9.44
CA MET A 195 1.25 4.00 10.63
C MET A 195 0.89 3.25 11.92
N GLU A 196 -0.35 2.75 12.04
CA GLU A 196 -0.77 1.90 13.16
C GLU A 196 0.06 0.61 13.24
N LEU A 197 0.22 -0.09 12.11
CA LEU A 197 1.02 -1.30 12.02
C LEU A 197 2.50 -1.08 12.34
N ALA A 198 3.02 0.11 12.03
CA ALA A 198 4.38 0.51 12.35
C ALA A 198 4.58 0.95 13.80
N GLY A 199 3.49 1.14 14.57
CA GLY A 199 3.51 1.43 16.02
C GLY A 199 2.99 2.79 16.42
N ALA A 200 2.48 3.61 15.49
CA ALA A 200 1.72 4.80 15.86
C ALA A 200 0.43 4.41 16.59
N ARG A 201 -0.11 5.35 17.35
CA ARG A 201 -1.35 5.17 18.11
C ARG A 201 -2.33 6.28 17.78
N THR A 202 -3.54 5.90 17.48
CA THR A 202 -4.63 6.85 17.29
C THR A 202 -4.93 7.62 18.57
N ASP A 203 -5.09 8.92 18.45
CA ASP A 203 -5.63 9.81 19.47
C ASP A 203 -7.02 10.28 19.04
N LEU A 204 -8.05 9.64 19.59
CA LEU A 204 -9.43 9.93 19.25
C LEU A 204 -9.82 11.39 19.52
N ASN A 205 -9.26 12.02 20.57
CA ASN A 205 -9.56 13.40 20.89
C ASN A 205 -9.05 14.35 19.80
N ARG A 206 -7.89 14.05 19.21
CA ARG A 206 -7.32 14.81 18.09
C ARG A 206 -8.21 14.71 16.85
N ILE A 207 -8.67 13.49 16.50
CA ILE A 207 -9.61 13.29 15.38
C ILE A 207 -10.89 14.09 15.61
N LEU A 208 -11.51 13.94 16.79
CA LEU A 208 -12.76 14.64 17.12
C LEU A 208 -12.59 16.15 17.12
N ALA A 209 -11.47 16.66 17.64
CA ALA A 209 -11.15 18.08 17.60
C ALA A 209 -11.02 18.60 16.15
N TRP A 210 -10.33 17.83 15.29
CA TRP A 210 -10.20 18.19 13.87
C TRP A 210 -11.54 18.15 13.15
N CYS A 211 -12.36 17.11 13.35
CA CYS A 211 -13.70 16.99 12.78
C CYS A 211 -14.63 18.17 13.19
N ASN A 212 -14.53 18.61 14.45
CA ASN A 212 -15.33 19.72 14.96
C ASN A 212 -14.81 21.10 14.54
N GLY A 213 -13.50 21.20 14.25
CA GLY A 213 -12.84 22.45 13.90
C GLY A 213 -12.99 22.87 12.44
N GLN A 214 -13.31 21.93 11.54
CA GLN A 214 -13.39 22.17 10.10
C GLN A 214 -14.67 21.59 9.51
N LYS A 215 -15.53 22.45 8.95
CA LYS A 215 -16.77 22.02 8.33
C LYS A 215 -16.50 21.04 7.18
N GLY A 216 -17.07 19.84 7.25
CA GLY A 216 -16.94 18.80 6.24
C GLY A 216 -15.69 17.95 6.32
N ALA A 217 -14.76 18.23 7.25
CA ALA A 217 -13.51 17.48 7.40
C ALA A 217 -13.70 15.97 7.62
N CYS A 218 -14.77 15.59 8.31
CA CYS A 218 -15.12 14.21 8.61
C CYS A 218 -16.45 13.80 7.97
N ASP A 219 -16.70 14.23 6.76
CA ASP A 219 -17.92 13.93 6.00
C ASP A 219 -17.55 13.35 4.62
N PRO A 220 -16.99 12.13 4.59
CA PRO A 220 -16.55 11.52 3.35
C PRO A 220 -17.76 11.24 2.42
N PRO A 221 -17.60 11.38 1.10
CA PRO A 221 -18.67 11.16 0.14
C PRO A 221 -19.33 9.78 0.24
N GLU A 222 -18.58 8.76 0.67
CA GLU A 222 -19.06 7.39 0.84
C GLU A 222 -19.95 7.22 2.09
N MET A 223 -19.84 8.14 3.06
CA MET A 223 -20.65 8.12 4.30
C MET A 223 -21.07 9.55 4.68
N PRO A 224 -21.99 10.18 3.91
CA PRO A 224 -22.49 11.51 4.23
C PRO A 224 -23.17 11.54 5.60
N GLY A 225 -22.93 12.60 6.39
CA GLY A 225 -23.45 12.75 7.74
C GLY A 225 -22.78 11.82 8.76
N LEU A 226 -21.52 11.43 8.54
CA LEU A 226 -20.79 10.48 9.40
C LEU A 226 -20.84 10.90 10.88
N MET A 227 -20.60 12.17 11.19
CA MET A 227 -20.55 12.62 12.59
C MET A 227 -21.91 12.61 13.29
N GLU A 228 -23.01 12.88 12.57
CA GLU A 228 -24.37 12.73 13.10
C GLU A 228 -24.73 11.26 13.33
N LYS A 229 -24.39 10.39 12.40
CA LYS A 229 -24.56 8.94 12.54
C LYS A 229 -23.75 8.39 13.71
N PHE A 230 -22.49 8.85 13.88
CA PHE A 230 -21.65 8.47 15.01
C PHE A 230 -22.28 8.88 16.34
N LYS A 231 -22.79 10.13 16.47
CA LYS A 231 -23.49 10.58 17.67
C LYS A 231 -24.68 9.69 18.04
N ALA A 232 -25.36 9.13 17.03
CA ALA A 232 -26.51 8.25 17.26
C ALA A 232 -26.13 6.88 17.84
N ILE A 233 -24.92 6.37 17.53
CA ILE A 233 -24.48 5.04 17.96
C ILE A 233 -23.40 5.05 19.06
N GLN A 234 -22.77 6.18 19.33
CA GLN A 234 -21.59 6.28 20.21
C GLN A 234 -21.80 5.73 21.63
N GLN A 235 -23.05 5.63 22.10
CA GLN A 235 -23.38 5.07 23.41
C GLN A 235 -23.69 3.56 23.39
N GLN A 236 -23.65 2.93 22.24
CA GLN A 236 -23.83 1.47 22.15
C GLN A 236 -22.65 0.76 22.81
N PRO A 237 -22.90 -0.35 23.55
CA PRO A 237 -21.84 -1.00 24.34
C PRO A 237 -20.63 -1.48 23.52
N ASP A 238 -20.86 -2.01 22.32
CA ASP A 238 -19.82 -2.48 21.40
C ASP A 238 -18.99 -1.32 20.84
N VAL A 239 -19.64 -0.19 20.48
CA VAL A 239 -18.97 1.04 20.07
C VAL A 239 -18.11 1.60 21.19
N GLN A 240 -18.65 1.69 22.42
CA GLN A 240 -17.90 2.15 23.59
C GLN A 240 -16.68 1.27 23.87
N GLN A 241 -16.81 -0.03 23.74
CA GLN A 241 -15.69 -0.97 23.90
C GLN A 241 -14.62 -0.74 22.82
N ALA A 242 -15.00 -0.52 21.56
CA ALA A 242 -14.06 -0.21 20.49
C ALA A 242 -13.36 1.14 20.73
N LEU A 243 -14.09 2.19 21.10
CA LEU A 243 -13.54 3.52 21.39
C LEU A 243 -12.51 3.49 22.52
N GLN A 244 -12.69 2.68 23.56
CA GLN A 244 -11.72 2.51 24.64
C GLN A 244 -10.38 1.94 24.14
N ARG A 245 -10.39 1.17 23.07
CA ARG A 245 -9.20 0.59 22.46
C ARG A 245 -8.55 1.47 21.37
N SER A 246 -9.13 2.62 21.05
CA SER A 246 -8.63 3.47 19.95
C SER A 246 -7.16 3.86 20.08
N GLY A 247 -6.67 4.04 21.32
CA GLY A 247 -5.28 4.40 21.63
C GLY A 247 -4.36 3.23 21.94
N ASP A 248 -4.81 1.98 21.76
CA ASP A 248 -3.96 0.81 21.96
C ASP A 248 -2.86 0.72 20.89
N SER A 249 -1.88 -0.13 21.10
CA SER A 249 -0.85 -0.42 20.10
C SER A 249 -1.33 -1.53 19.18
N TYR A 250 -1.41 -1.23 17.90
CA TYR A 250 -1.70 -2.19 16.84
C TYR A 250 -0.44 -2.56 16.04
N ALA A 251 0.74 -2.26 16.58
CA ALA A 251 2.01 -2.64 15.97
C ALA A 251 2.10 -4.16 15.74
N ASP A 252 2.42 -4.56 14.53
CA ASP A 252 2.69 -5.96 14.22
C ASP A 252 4.21 -6.19 14.10
N PRO A 253 4.84 -6.91 15.05
CA PRO A 253 6.30 -7.07 15.09
C PRO A 253 6.87 -7.87 13.92
N ARG A 254 6.04 -8.52 13.13
CA ARG A 254 6.45 -9.24 11.91
C ARG A 254 6.71 -8.29 10.75
N ILE A 255 6.05 -7.12 10.74
CA ILE A 255 6.18 -6.13 9.68
C ILE A 255 7.54 -5.45 9.80
N ARG A 256 8.34 -5.54 8.75
CA ARG A 256 9.71 -5.01 8.67
C ARG A 256 9.79 -3.67 7.96
N ALA A 257 8.84 -3.35 7.10
CA ALA A 257 8.80 -2.11 6.33
C ALA A 257 7.38 -1.82 5.88
N VAL A 258 7.01 -0.53 5.78
CA VAL A 258 5.71 -0.10 5.30
C VAL A 258 5.83 0.94 4.20
N LEU A 259 4.96 0.83 3.19
CA LEU A 259 4.79 1.81 2.11
C LEU A 259 3.42 2.48 2.25
N ALA A 260 3.39 3.80 2.41
CA ALA A 260 2.17 4.60 2.46
C ALA A 260 2.03 5.44 1.19
N ILE A 261 0.98 5.17 0.40
CA ILE A 261 0.67 5.89 -0.84
C ILE A 261 -0.45 6.87 -0.56
N ALA A 262 -0.20 8.16 -0.79
CA ALA A 262 -1.12 9.26 -0.49
C ALA A 262 -1.80 9.11 0.89
N PRO A 263 -1.03 8.90 1.98
CA PRO A 263 -1.61 8.64 3.29
C PRO A 263 -2.50 9.79 3.75
N ALA A 264 -3.63 9.44 4.38
CA ALA A 264 -4.60 10.39 4.89
C ALA A 264 -4.72 10.31 6.41
N VAL A 265 -5.55 11.19 6.99
CA VAL A 265 -5.94 11.18 8.42
C VAL A 265 -4.75 11.34 9.38
N ALA A 266 -3.70 12.08 8.99
CA ALA A 266 -2.54 12.31 9.84
C ALA A 266 -2.88 13.03 11.16
N HIS A 267 -3.98 13.80 11.18
CA HIS A 267 -4.52 14.44 12.39
C HIS A 267 -4.89 13.45 13.51
N ALA A 268 -5.06 12.16 13.16
CA ALA A 268 -5.32 11.11 14.13
C ALA A 268 -4.16 10.83 15.08
N PHE A 269 -2.94 11.22 14.72
CA PHE A 269 -1.73 10.86 15.45
C PHE A 269 -1.11 12.04 16.18
N ALA A 270 -0.70 11.81 17.42
CA ALA A 270 0.20 12.72 18.13
C ALA A 270 1.65 12.51 17.62
N PRO A 271 2.46 13.59 17.46
CA PRO A 271 3.86 13.48 17.05
C PRO A 271 4.67 12.47 17.86
N GLU A 272 4.46 12.44 19.19
CA GLU A 272 5.16 11.56 20.12
C GLU A 272 4.89 10.07 19.85
N SER A 273 3.74 9.76 19.24
CA SER A 273 3.40 8.40 18.81
C SER A 273 4.17 8.03 17.56
N LEU A 274 4.28 8.94 16.60
CA LEU A 274 5.00 8.75 15.35
C LEU A 274 6.52 8.63 15.56
N HIS A 275 7.10 9.37 16.51
CA HIS A 275 8.53 9.28 16.88
C HIS A 275 8.95 7.88 17.37
N LYS A 276 8.00 7.02 17.75
CA LYS A 276 8.28 5.64 18.19
C LYS A 276 8.43 4.65 17.06
N ILE A 277 8.09 5.04 15.83
CA ILE A 277 8.24 4.19 14.65
C ILE A 277 9.72 4.06 14.31
N THR A 278 10.22 2.83 14.32
CA THR A 278 11.65 2.52 14.05
C THR A 278 11.87 1.72 12.78
N ILE A 279 10.81 1.10 12.23
CA ILE A 279 10.91 0.37 10.97
C ILE A 279 10.94 1.36 9.79
N PRO A 280 11.54 0.99 8.64
CA PRO A 280 11.54 1.81 7.44
C PRO A 280 10.13 2.14 6.96
N VAL A 281 9.91 3.42 6.63
CA VAL A 281 8.65 3.95 6.08
C VAL A 281 8.94 4.66 4.76
N GLU A 282 8.39 4.20 3.66
CA GLU A 282 8.39 4.93 2.38
C GLU A 282 7.03 5.60 2.19
N ILE A 283 7.02 6.90 1.87
CA ILE A 283 5.80 7.68 1.65
C ILE A 283 5.82 8.24 0.24
N VAL A 284 4.76 8.03 -0.53
CA VAL A 284 4.60 8.57 -1.88
C VAL A 284 3.28 9.32 -1.97
N VAL A 285 3.29 10.54 -2.52
CA VAL A 285 2.09 11.37 -2.69
C VAL A 285 2.18 12.18 -3.97
N GLY A 286 1.04 12.51 -4.57
CA GLY A 286 0.95 13.45 -5.68
C GLY A 286 0.97 14.91 -5.20
N ALA A 287 1.64 15.78 -5.94
CA ALA A 287 1.73 17.22 -5.60
C ALA A 287 0.37 17.94 -5.68
N ALA A 288 -0.57 17.43 -6.47
CA ALA A 288 -1.90 18.01 -6.67
C ALA A 288 -3.01 17.21 -5.98
N ASP A 289 -2.71 16.54 -4.87
CA ASP A 289 -3.68 15.77 -4.09
C ASP A 289 -4.58 16.71 -3.26
N PRO A 290 -5.88 16.85 -3.60
CA PRO A 290 -6.79 17.70 -2.86
C PRO A 290 -7.53 16.97 -1.73
N ILE A 291 -7.47 15.64 -1.69
CA ILE A 291 -8.19 14.79 -0.71
C ILE A 291 -7.33 14.59 0.54
N ALA A 292 -6.04 14.30 0.34
CA ALA A 292 -5.06 14.19 1.41
C ALA A 292 -3.88 15.14 1.12
N PRO A 293 -4.09 16.47 1.28
CA PRO A 293 -3.06 17.46 0.98
C PRO A 293 -1.73 17.09 1.63
N SER A 294 -0.66 17.10 0.83
CA SER A 294 0.66 16.62 1.25
C SER A 294 1.16 17.32 2.52
N ALA A 295 0.92 18.63 2.64
CA ALA A 295 1.36 19.42 3.79
C ALA A 295 0.74 18.92 5.13
N GLU A 296 -0.52 18.54 5.10
CA GLU A 296 -1.29 18.14 6.27
C GLU A 296 -1.14 16.64 6.60
N ASN A 297 -0.69 15.83 5.63
CA ASN A 297 -0.62 14.38 5.76
C ASN A 297 0.81 13.86 5.51
N ALA A 298 1.23 13.66 4.28
CA ALA A 298 2.51 13.02 3.94
C ALA A 298 3.73 13.74 4.54
N GLN A 299 3.76 15.08 4.50
CA GLN A 299 4.84 15.87 5.08
C GLN A 299 4.80 15.85 6.62
N PHE A 300 3.60 15.82 7.22
CA PHE A 300 3.46 15.67 8.66
C PHE A 300 4.03 14.32 9.14
N PHE A 301 3.70 13.23 8.46
CA PHE A 301 4.28 11.93 8.77
C PHE A 301 5.80 11.93 8.62
N ALA A 302 6.31 12.42 7.47
CA ALA A 302 7.75 12.46 7.22
C ALA A 302 8.53 13.34 8.21
N ALA A 303 7.92 14.40 8.71
CA ALA A 303 8.54 15.28 9.71
C ALA A 303 8.60 14.65 11.12
N ASN A 304 7.75 13.66 11.41
CA ASN A 304 7.61 13.06 12.74
C ASN A 304 8.06 11.59 12.80
N ILE A 305 8.52 11.00 11.70
CA ILE A 305 9.04 9.63 11.64
C ILE A 305 10.47 9.68 11.11
N GLU A 306 11.46 9.42 11.97
CA GLU A 306 12.88 9.52 11.63
C GLU A 306 13.27 8.58 10.47
N SER A 307 12.67 7.39 10.41
CA SER A 307 12.91 6.39 9.37
C SER A 307 12.15 6.64 8.08
N ALA A 308 11.32 7.69 8.00
CA ALA A 308 10.49 7.95 6.83
C ALA A 308 11.26 8.61 5.70
N LYS A 309 10.99 8.14 4.49
CA LYS A 309 11.39 8.78 3.25
C LYS A 309 10.15 9.22 2.48
N LEU A 310 10.09 10.50 2.12
CA LEU A 310 8.98 11.10 1.39
C LEU A 310 9.37 11.38 -0.06
N THR A 311 8.52 10.94 -0.98
CA THR A 311 8.56 11.31 -2.39
C THR A 311 7.25 12.00 -2.79
N ILE A 312 7.36 13.26 -3.21
CA ILE A 312 6.24 14.02 -3.77
C ILE A 312 6.37 13.99 -5.29
N LEU A 313 5.45 13.32 -5.96
CA LEU A 313 5.40 13.22 -7.42
C LEU A 313 4.89 14.54 -8.00
N PRO A 314 5.66 15.20 -8.90
CA PRO A 314 5.35 16.54 -9.38
C PRO A 314 4.18 16.58 -10.37
N GLY A 315 3.73 17.79 -10.69
CA GLY A 315 2.68 18.03 -11.69
C GLY A 315 1.28 17.84 -11.17
N GLY A 316 0.37 17.43 -12.06
CA GLY A 316 -1.06 17.30 -11.78
C GLY A 316 -1.48 16.00 -11.08
N ILE A 317 -0.54 15.21 -10.55
CA ILE A 317 -0.85 13.92 -9.92
C ILE A 317 -1.69 14.14 -8.68
N GLY A 318 -2.93 13.64 -8.71
CA GLY A 318 -3.93 13.76 -7.65
C GLY A 318 -4.08 12.48 -6.85
N HIS A 319 -5.01 12.51 -5.87
CA HIS A 319 -5.28 11.40 -4.97
C HIS A 319 -5.64 10.10 -5.70
N TYR A 320 -6.63 10.20 -6.57
CA TYR A 320 -7.20 9.04 -7.24
C TYR A 320 -6.39 8.54 -8.45
N THR A 321 -5.28 9.21 -8.79
CA THR A 321 -4.32 8.68 -9.78
C THR A 321 -3.72 7.34 -9.33
N PHE A 322 -3.71 7.04 -8.03
CA PHE A 322 -3.22 5.79 -7.48
C PHE A 322 -4.26 4.65 -7.46
N LEU A 323 -5.50 4.89 -7.89
CA LEU A 323 -6.48 3.84 -8.13
C LEU A 323 -6.21 3.12 -9.46
N ASP A 324 -6.74 1.91 -9.62
CA ASP A 324 -6.63 1.16 -10.87
C ASP A 324 -7.07 1.96 -12.11
N VAL A 325 -6.69 1.50 -13.30
CA VAL A 325 -6.97 2.18 -14.56
C VAL A 325 -8.45 2.04 -14.92
N GLY A 326 -9.16 3.15 -15.01
CA GLY A 326 -10.56 3.18 -15.43
C GLY A 326 -10.74 2.83 -16.92
N THR A 327 -11.72 1.97 -17.21
CA THR A 327 -12.18 1.73 -18.58
C THR A 327 -12.91 2.97 -19.13
N ALA A 328 -13.33 2.93 -20.41
CA ALA A 328 -14.17 3.98 -20.97
C ALA A 328 -15.50 4.12 -20.21
N ALA A 329 -16.11 3.01 -19.76
CA ALA A 329 -17.32 3.01 -18.94
C ALA A 329 -17.05 3.60 -17.54
N GLY A 330 -15.94 3.19 -16.90
CA GLY A 330 -15.54 3.72 -15.61
C GLY A 330 -15.27 5.23 -15.64
N LYS A 331 -14.52 5.71 -16.62
CA LYS A 331 -14.26 7.16 -16.83
C LYS A 331 -15.54 7.96 -17.05
N LYS A 332 -16.53 7.36 -17.73
CA LYS A 332 -17.83 8.02 -17.95
C LYS A 332 -18.72 8.03 -16.71
N GLN A 333 -18.77 6.93 -15.96
CA GLN A 333 -19.66 6.75 -14.82
C GLN A 333 -19.11 7.36 -13.53
N LEU A 334 -17.79 7.28 -13.33
CA LEU A 334 -17.08 7.68 -12.12
C LEU A 334 -15.85 8.55 -12.47
N PRO A 335 -16.07 9.68 -13.19
CA PRO A 335 -14.97 10.52 -13.66
C PRO A 335 -14.07 11.02 -12.54
N GLN A 336 -14.60 11.26 -11.35
CA GLN A 336 -13.85 11.71 -10.18
C GLN A 336 -12.76 10.73 -9.75
N PHE A 337 -12.92 9.42 -10.04
CA PHE A 337 -11.94 8.39 -9.69
C PHE A 337 -10.99 8.02 -10.84
N PHE A 338 -11.47 8.14 -12.09
CA PHE A 338 -10.78 7.55 -13.22
C PHE A 338 -10.33 8.54 -14.30
N VAL A 339 -10.65 9.83 -14.15
CA VAL A 339 -10.16 10.89 -15.04
C VAL A 339 -9.14 11.71 -14.30
N ASP A 340 -7.90 11.65 -14.76
CA ASP A 340 -6.78 12.42 -14.19
C ASP A 340 -6.76 13.86 -14.71
N ASN A 341 -6.00 14.71 -14.02
CA ASN A 341 -5.71 16.06 -14.48
C ASN A 341 -4.99 16.04 -15.84
N PRO A 342 -5.14 17.10 -16.67
CA PRO A 342 -4.45 17.19 -17.95
C PRO A 342 -2.95 16.98 -17.84
N GLY A 343 -2.40 16.13 -18.70
CA GLY A 343 -0.99 15.81 -18.76
C GLY A 343 -0.51 14.72 -17.80
N VAL A 344 -1.40 14.15 -16.99
CA VAL A 344 -1.08 13.00 -16.14
C VAL A 344 -1.33 11.69 -16.89
N ASP A 345 -0.30 10.87 -16.98
CA ASP A 345 -0.38 9.48 -17.44
C ASP A 345 -0.39 8.55 -16.22
N ARG A 346 -1.57 8.05 -15.87
CA ARG A 346 -1.80 7.17 -14.70
C ARG A 346 -0.95 5.90 -14.76
N GLU A 347 -0.83 5.27 -15.92
CA GLU A 347 -0.07 4.03 -16.06
C GLU A 347 1.43 4.26 -15.85
N MET A 348 1.95 5.41 -16.32
CA MET A 348 3.33 5.81 -16.03
C MET A 348 3.55 6.10 -14.55
N VAL A 349 2.59 6.73 -13.86
CA VAL A 349 2.63 6.95 -12.41
C VAL A 349 2.61 5.61 -11.67
N HIS A 350 1.72 4.69 -12.03
CA HIS A 350 1.67 3.34 -11.45
C HIS A 350 3.01 2.61 -11.61
N LYS A 351 3.57 2.63 -12.82
CA LYS A 351 4.88 2.01 -13.09
C LYS A 351 5.98 2.60 -12.19
N GLN A 352 6.07 3.93 -12.11
CA GLN A 352 7.05 4.61 -11.27
C GLN A 352 6.92 4.22 -9.80
N VAL A 353 5.69 4.26 -9.26
CA VAL A 353 5.44 3.94 -7.84
C VAL A 353 5.66 2.45 -7.56
N ALA A 354 5.29 1.57 -8.49
CA ALA A 354 5.52 0.13 -8.36
C ALA A 354 7.03 -0.23 -8.39
N GLU A 355 7.83 0.46 -9.22
CA GLU A 355 9.29 0.33 -9.23
C GLU A 355 9.91 0.82 -7.92
N MET A 356 9.42 1.93 -7.37
CA MET A 356 9.83 2.41 -6.05
C MET A 356 9.48 1.39 -4.96
N ALA A 357 8.26 0.87 -4.96
CA ALA A 357 7.81 -0.15 -4.02
C ALA A 357 8.68 -1.42 -4.07
N ALA A 358 8.94 -1.94 -5.28
CA ALA A 358 9.80 -3.11 -5.46
C ALA A 358 11.22 -2.87 -4.95
N THR A 359 11.82 -1.73 -5.28
CA THR A 359 13.16 -1.34 -4.82
C THR A 359 13.22 -1.20 -3.29
N PHE A 360 12.19 -0.57 -2.70
CA PHE A 360 12.07 -0.41 -1.26
C PHE A 360 11.97 -1.76 -0.56
N PHE A 361 11.01 -2.61 -0.94
CA PHE A 361 10.83 -3.91 -0.32
C PHE A 361 12.00 -4.87 -0.58
N GLU A 362 12.63 -4.85 -1.76
CA GLU A 362 13.84 -5.63 -2.02
C GLU A 362 14.95 -5.28 -1.03
N LYS A 363 15.15 -4.00 -0.77
CA LYS A 363 16.18 -3.51 0.17
C LYS A 363 15.83 -3.86 1.62
N GLU A 364 14.61 -3.56 2.06
CA GLU A 364 14.25 -3.61 3.48
C GLU A 364 13.82 -5.02 3.94
N LEU A 365 13.38 -5.89 3.03
CA LEU A 365 13.00 -7.28 3.31
C LEU A 365 14.11 -8.28 2.96
N THR A 366 15.37 -7.85 2.87
CA THR A 366 16.49 -8.78 2.68
C THR A 366 16.66 -9.71 3.89
N SER A 367 16.84 -11.01 3.62
CA SER A 367 17.04 -11.99 4.68
C SER A 367 18.28 -11.67 5.53
N THR A 368 18.10 -11.51 6.84
CA THR A 368 19.18 -11.25 7.80
C THR A 368 20.14 -12.43 8.01
N LYS A 369 19.95 -13.56 7.33
CA LYS A 369 20.79 -14.76 7.45
C LYS A 369 22.22 -14.63 6.92
N LYS A 370 22.66 -13.46 6.41
CA LYS A 370 24.04 -13.21 5.95
C LYS A 370 24.98 -12.57 6.99
N LYS A 371 24.58 -12.44 8.26
CA LYS A 371 25.43 -11.88 9.33
C LYS A 371 25.52 -12.81 10.54
N ARG A 372 25.85 -14.09 10.33
CA ARG A 372 26.38 -14.94 11.40
C ARG A 372 27.55 -15.77 10.86
#